data_200015d31a27b18415ec987d5ff16417
#
_entry.id   200015d31a27b18415ec987d5ff16417
#
_cell.length_a   1.000
_cell.length_b   1.000
_cell.length_c   1.000
_cell.angle_alpha   90.00
_cell.angle_beta   90.00
_cell.angle_gamma   90.00
#
_symmetry.space_group_name_H-M   'P 1'
#
loop_
_entity.id
_entity.type
_entity.pdbx_description
1 polymer ?
#
loop_
_entity_poly.entity_id
_entity_poly.type
_entity_poly.pdbx_seq_one_letter_code
_entity_poly.pdbx_strand_id
1 'polypeptide(L)'
;MGGAVRAGRRARRDARLRRHLPHPARDRIQDPGARFDGAGALAGPRADTRADRTGPPVSQIYDNPIGHWVVVVVAMTLLLFVVLTATAYTVWFERVALGRIQRRPGPNRVGPFGLLQLAADGIKLAFKESFVPGKTDKVLYVLAPTIAVGAAFLAWAVIPIGLWGNAQYWIADVNVGILLVFAVSSLNVYAIVIGGYSSNNKYSLLGGLRSAAQLISYEMALGLSLVPTFMIVGSLRLRDIAEYTVHWGPYTGPIPLILLTPIGFVIYIIAAVAETNRAPFDLPEAEQELIGGFLTEYSGLKFVMYYLAEYVNMITVSALAALLFFGGWYLWVIPPVFAFLIKVILFLFLYIWLRGTFPRLRYDMLMRLGWKGLLPLAVANVVVTAIILVAVQG
;
A
#
# COMPACT_ATOMS: atom_id res chain seq x y z
N MET A 1 17.15 -83.67 -24.92
CA MET A 1 16.21 -82.75 -24.37
C MET A 1 16.44 -82.52 -22.89
N GLY A 2 17.65 -82.12 -22.44
CA GLY A 2 17.99 -81.93 -21.01
C GLY A 2 18.69 -80.66 -20.64
N GLY A 3 18.98 -79.74 -21.62
CA GLY A 3 19.77 -78.56 -21.40
C GLY A 3 18.97 -77.25 -21.12
N ALA A 4 17.73 -77.13 -21.60
CA ALA A 4 16.94 -75.89 -21.55
C ALA A 4 16.25 -75.67 -20.23
N VAL A 5 15.97 -76.69 -19.43
CA VAL A 5 15.24 -76.56 -18.13
C VAL A 5 16.15 -76.09 -16.99
N ARG A 6 17.49 -76.33 -17.08
CA ARG A 6 18.43 -75.85 -16.03
C ARG A 6 18.80 -74.39 -16.17
N ALA A 7 18.76 -73.78 -17.34
CA ALA A 7 19.03 -72.34 -17.54
C ALA A 7 17.93 -71.43 -16.99
N GLY A 8 16.65 -71.84 -17.13
CA GLY A 8 15.52 -71.07 -16.65
C GLY A 8 15.38 -70.99 -15.13
N ARG A 9 15.90 -72.01 -14.40
CA ARG A 9 15.86 -71.94 -12.90
C ARG A 9 16.99 -71.12 -12.28
N ARG A 10 18.13 -70.98 -12.93
CA ARG A 10 19.22 -70.11 -12.49
C ARG A 10 18.83 -68.63 -12.70
N ALA A 11 18.24 -68.24 -13.80
CA ALA A 11 17.82 -66.89 -14.09
C ALA A 11 16.72 -66.37 -13.11
N ARG A 12 15.82 -67.24 -12.63
CA ARG A 12 14.81 -66.87 -11.64
C ARG A 12 15.35 -66.75 -10.21
N ARG A 13 16.45 -67.42 -9.88
CA ARG A 13 17.09 -67.36 -8.58
C ARG A 13 17.92 -66.07 -8.42
N ASP A 14 18.59 -65.65 -9.47
CA ASP A 14 19.39 -64.40 -9.50
C ASP A 14 18.49 -63.14 -9.51
N ALA A 15 17.31 -63.23 -10.07
CA ALA A 15 16.34 -62.14 -10.04
C ALA A 15 15.72 -61.91 -8.65
N ARG A 16 15.67 -62.92 -7.76
CA ARG A 16 15.19 -62.77 -6.39
C ARG A 16 16.26 -62.30 -5.40
N LEU A 17 17.53 -62.55 -5.66
CA LEU A 17 18.65 -62.11 -4.83
C LEU A 17 19.03 -60.62 -5.03
N ARG A 18 18.61 -60.00 -6.13
CA ARG A 18 18.85 -58.56 -6.40
C ARG A 18 17.88 -57.60 -5.69
N ARG A 19 16.89 -58.08 -4.93
CA ARG A 19 15.90 -57.25 -4.25
C ARG A 19 16.27 -56.83 -2.83
N HIS A 20 17.42 -57.22 -2.30
CA HIS A 20 17.80 -56.94 -0.88
C HIS A 20 19.23 -56.40 -0.71
N LEU A 21 19.82 -55.79 -1.74
CA LEU A 21 21.06 -55.05 -1.54
C LEU A 21 20.76 -53.56 -1.57
N PRO A 22 21.15 -52.79 -0.55
CA PRO A 22 21.05 -51.35 -0.58
C PRO A 22 21.98 -50.82 -1.67
N HIS A 23 21.44 -50.01 -2.60
CA HIS A 23 22.21 -49.30 -3.60
C HIS A 23 23.23 -48.38 -2.91
N PRO A 24 24.51 -48.44 -3.24
CA PRO A 24 25.45 -47.42 -2.79
C PRO A 24 25.18 -46.13 -3.55
N ALA A 25 25.18 -45.06 -2.79
CA ALA A 25 25.19 -43.65 -3.13
C ALA A 25 25.70 -43.32 -4.55
N ARG A 26 24.78 -43.12 -5.49
CA ARG A 26 25.10 -42.65 -6.85
C ARG A 26 23.99 -41.72 -7.40
N ASP A 27 23.46 -40.84 -6.58
CA ASP A 27 22.55 -39.76 -7.06
C ASP A 27 22.74 -38.50 -6.21
N ARG A 28 23.98 -38.00 -6.17
CA ARG A 28 24.29 -36.65 -5.63
C ARG A 28 25.06 -35.80 -6.64
N ILE A 29 24.74 -35.91 -7.91
CA ILE A 29 25.23 -34.92 -8.88
C ILE A 29 24.10 -34.72 -9.89
N GLN A 30 23.61 -33.47 -9.91
CA GLN A 30 22.64 -32.88 -10.84
C GLN A 30 21.22 -32.76 -10.31
N ASP A 31 21.10 -31.89 -9.30
CA ASP A 31 19.89 -31.10 -9.13
C ASP A 31 20.28 -29.62 -9.28
N PRO A 32 20.03 -28.96 -10.41
CA PRO A 32 20.33 -27.53 -10.61
C PRO A 32 19.38 -26.60 -9.84
N GLY A 33 18.61 -27.15 -8.92
CA GLY A 33 17.67 -26.45 -8.05
C GLY A 33 18.12 -26.31 -6.60
N ALA A 34 19.36 -26.69 -6.23
CA ALA A 34 19.89 -26.42 -4.90
C ALA A 34 20.07 -24.90 -4.74
N ARG A 35 19.02 -24.24 -4.30
CA ARG A 35 19.04 -22.88 -3.82
C ARG A 35 20.03 -22.80 -2.66
N PHE A 36 20.88 -21.80 -2.74
CA PHE A 36 21.80 -21.41 -1.69
C PHE A 36 21.02 -21.20 -0.37
N ASP A 37 21.05 -22.18 0.52
CA ASP A 37 20.53 -22.10 1.88
C ASP A 37 21.50 -21.34 2.82
N GLY A 38 22.13 -20.29 2.31
CA GLY A 38 22.97 -19.38 3.09
C GLY A 38 22.21 -18.32 3.90
N ALA A 39 20.86 -18.27 3.84
CA ALA A 39 20.04 -17.33 4.59
C ALA A 39 19.60 -17.85 5.98
N GLY A 40 20.26 -18.87 6.50
CA GLY A 40 19.81 -19.59 7.70
C GLY A 40 19.93 -18.87 9.05
N ALA A 41 20.43 -17.64 9.10
CA ALA A 41 20.62 -16.94 10.37
C ALA A 41 19.56 -15.86 10.69
N LEU A 42 18.78 -15.39 9.70
CA LEU A 42 17.75 -14.38 9.91
C LEU A 42 16.32 -14.82 9.51
N ALA A 43 16.19 -15.94 8.80
CA ALA A 43 14.89 -16.49 8.47
C ALA A 43 14.52 -17.56 9.51
N GLY A 44 13.57 -17.24 10.38
CA GLY A 44 12.91 -18.23 11.24
C GLY A 44 12.31 -19.38 10.42
N PRO A 45 12.04 -20.55 11.03
CA PRO A 45 11.47 -21.69 10.34
C PRO A 45 10.21 -21.24 9.64
N ARG A 46 10.16 -21.37 8.30
CA ARG A 46 8.93 -21.28 7.53
C ARG A 46 7.99 -22.32 8.13
N ALA A 47 7.13 -21.89 9.02
CA ALA A 47 6.02 -22.71 9.45
C ALA A 47 5.23 -23.04 8.20
N ASP A 48 5.24 -24.30 7.81
CA ASP A 48 4.41 -24.85 6.73
C ASP A 48 2.95 -24.80 7.20
N THR A 49 2.36 -23.60 7.18
CA THR A 49 1.00 -23.33 7.64
C THR A 49 -0.04 -23.78 6.61
N ARG A 50 0.31 -24.77 5.76
CA ARG A 50 -0.67 -25.44 4.90
C ARG A 50 -1.49 -26.51 5.62
N ALA A 51 -1.08 -26.92 6.82
CA ALA A 51 -1.83 -27.88 7.63
C ALA A 51 -2.89 -27.14 8.46
N ASP A 52 -4.11 -27.53 8.23
CA ASP A 52 -5.30 -27.30 9.08
C ASP A 52 -5.92 -25.89 9.05
N ARG A 53 -6.46 -25.49 7.90
CA ARG A 53 -7.44 -24.41 7.79
C ARG A 53 -8.83 -24.97 7.46
N THR A 54 -9.32 -25.90 8.29
CA THR A 54 -10.74 -26.17 8.37
C THR A 54 -11.40 -25.03 9.12
N GLY A 55 -11.61 -23.92 8.41
CA GLY A 55 -12.37 -22.78 8.92
C GLY A 55 -13.85 -23.17 9.12
N PRO A 56 -14.60 -22.39 9.92
CA PRO A 56 -16.02 -22.58 10.16
C PRO A 56 -16.83 -22.57 8.84
N PRO A 57 -18.15 -22.83 8.84
CA PRO A 57 -19.01 -23.13 7.67
C PRO A 57 -18.94 -22.19 6.46
N VAL A 58 -18.19 -21.12 6.57
CA VAL A 58 -17.85 -20.22 5.45
C VAL A 58 -17.06 -20.96 4.34
N SER A 59 -16.33 -22.04 4.65
CA SER A 59 -15.61 -22.83 3.64
C SER A 59 -16.56 -23.44 2.57
N GLN A 60 -17.74 -23.86 2.97
CA GLN A 60 -18.74 -24.43 2.04
C GLN A 60 -19.31 -23.40 1.05
N ILE A 61 -19.30 -22.11 1.42
CA ILE A 61 -19.70 -21.01 0.53
C ILE A 61 -18.65 -20.76 -0.54
N TYR A 62 -17.35 -20.96 -0.19
CA TYR A 62 -16.25 -20.82 -1.15
C TYR A 62 -16.16 -21.98 -2.17
N ASP A 63 -16.69 -23.15 -1.85
CA ASP A 63 -16.69 -24.31 -2.75
C ASP A 63 -17.72 -24.17 -3.88
N ASN A 64 -18.71 -23.29 -3.71
CA ASN A 64 -19.68 -22.98 -4.75
C ASN A 64 -19.24 -21.72 -5.54
N PRO A 65 -19.03 -21.79 -6.88
CA PRO A 65 -18.53 -20.65 -7.65
C PRO A 65 -19.41 -19.39 -7.53
N ILE A 66 -20.72 -19.55 -7.43
CA ILE A 66 -21.65 -18.43 -7.22
C ILE A 66 -21.48 -17.86 -5.80
N GLY A 67 -21.35 -18.72 -4.78
CA GLY A 67 -21.13 -18.31 -3.39
C GLY A 67 -19.82 -17.52 -3.22
N HIS A 68 -18.76 -17.97 -3.87
CA HIS A 68 -17.47 -17.28 -3.88
C HIS A 68 -17.60 -15.83 -4.39
N TRP A 69 -18.22 -15.64 -5.56
CA TRP A 69 -18.42 -14.31 -6.13
C TRP A 69 -19.30 -13.41 -5.26
N VAL A 70 -20.35 -13.96 -4.64
CA VAL A 70 -21.20 -13.21 -3.69
C VAL A 70 -20.37 -12.73 -2.51
N VAL A 71 -19.55 -13.57 -1.90
CA VAL A 71 -18.69 -13.19 -0.78
C VAL A 71 -17.69 -12.10 -1.19
N VAL A 72 -17.05 -12.23 -2.35
CA VAL A 72 -16.12 -11.22 -2.86
C VAL A 72 -16.82 -9.87 -3.08
N VAL A 73 -17.99 -9.85 -3.70
CA VAL A 73 -18.74 -8.60 -3.95
C VAL A 73 -19.18 -7.97 -2.63
N VAL A 74 -19.67 -8.74 -1.67
CA VAL A 74 -20.05 -8.24 -0.34
C VAL A 74 -18.83 -7.68 0.39
N ALA A 75 -17.69 -8.39 0.39
CA ALA A 75 -16.46 -7.93 1.02
C ALA A 75 -15.94 -6.65 0.37
N MET A 76 -15.94 -6.56 -0.97
CA MET A 76 -15.59 -5.33 -1.68
C MET A 76 -16.50 -4.16 -1.34
N THR A 77 -17.82 -4.38 -1.32
CA THR A 77 -18.80 -3.33 -0.97
C THR A 77 -18.60 -2.86 0.47
N LEU A 78 -18.38 -3.80 1.40
CA LEU A 78 -18.08 -3.45 2.79
C LEU A 78 -16.78 -2.66 2.93
N LEU A 79 -15.72 -3.09 2.24
CA LEU A 79 -14.45 -2.37 2.22
C LEU A 79 -14.62 -0.94 1.70
N LEU A 80 -15.31 -0.77 0.56
CA LEU A 80 -15.60 0.55 0.00
C LEU A 80 -16.35 1.43 1.01
N PHE A 81 -17.35 0.88 1.67
CA PHE A 81 -18.11 1.61 2.70
C PHE A 81 -17.23 2.01 3.89
N VAL A 82 -16.37 1.11 4.37
CA VAL A 82 -15.43 1.39 5.47
C VAL A 82 -14.43 2.48 5.08
N VAL A 83 -13.84 2.40 3.89
CA VAL A 83 -12.86 3.39 3.40
C VAL A 83 -13.52 4.74 3.16
N LEU A 84 -14.73 4.78 2.57
CA LEU A 84 -15.52 6.01 2.41
C LEU A 84 -15.81 6.67 3.76
N THR A 85 -16.24 5.87 4.73
CA THR A 85 -16.56 6.34 6.09
C THR A 85 -15.29 6.87 6.77
N ALA A 86 -14.18 6.13 6.69
CA ALA A 86 -12.89 6.56 7.24
C ALA A 86 -12.43 7.87 6.61
N THR A 87 -12.57 8.02 5.29
CA THR A 87 -12.25 9.24 4.54
C THR A 87 -13.09 10.42 5.02
N ALA A 88 -14.38 10.23 5.15
CA ALA A 88 -15.28 11.26 5.66
C ALA A 88 -14.86 11.71 7.06
N TYR A 89 -14.66 10.77 7.99
CA TYR A 89 -14.22 11.11 9.36
C TYR A 89 -12.80 11.69 9.41
N THR A 90 -11.92 11.39 8.46
CA THR A 90 -10.60 12.04 8.35
C THR A 90 -10.76 13.53 8.04
N VAL A 91 -11.68 13.92 7.15
CA VAL A 91 -12.00 15.33 6.87
C VAL A 91 -12.52 16.04 8.13
N TRP A 92 -13.41 15.40 8.88
CA TRP A 92 -13.88 15.96 10.16
C TRP A 92 -12.73 16.10 11.16
N PHE A 93 -11.92 15.07 11.32
CA PHE A 93 -10.77 15.06 12.22
C PHE A 93 -9.78 16.18 11.89
N GLU A 94 -9.48 16.39 10.61
CA GLU A 94 -8.62 17.47 10.14
C GLU A 94 -9.17 18.84 10.53
N ARG A 95 -10.47 19.10 10.29
CA ARG A 95 -11.11 20.38 10.64
C ARG A 95 -11.11 20.64 12.14
N VAL A 96 -11.32 19.61 12.96
CA VAL A 96 -11.30 19.72 14.44
C VAL A 96 -9.88 19.93 14.94
N ALA A 97 -8.90 19.18 14.45
CA ALA A 97 -7.50 19.26 14.87
C ALA A 97 -6.89 20.61 14.47
N LEU A 98 -7.06 21.06 13.22
CA LEU A 98 -6.62 22.38 12.78
C LEU A 98 -7.31 23.51 13.56
N GLY A 99 -8.60 23.36 13.85
CA GLY A 99 -9.31 24.33 14.69
C GLY A 99 -8.65 24.49 16.05
N ARG A 100 -8.29 23.40 16.71
CA ARG A 100 -7.59 23.41 18.01
C ARG A 100 -6.18 24.01 17.91
N ILE A 101 -5.40 23.64 16.88
CA ILE A 101 -4.07 24.21 16.64
C ILE A 101 -4.15 25.72 16.43
N GLN A 102 -5.15 26.19 15.70
CA GLN A 102 -5.39 27.60 15.38
C GLN A 102 -6.18 28.35 16.44
N ARG A 103 -6.49 27.73 17.60
CA ARG A 103 -7.28 28.29 18.69
C ARG A 103 -8.69 28.77 18.25
N ARG A 104 -9.32 28.08 17.32
CA ARG A 104 -10.69 28.33 16.86
C ARG A 104 -11.56 27.09 16.99
N PRO A 105 -12.88 27.22 17.21
CA PRO A 105 -13.78 26.07 17.25
C PRO A 105 -13.82 25.39 15.87
N GLY A 106 -13.68 24.05 15.86
CA GLY A 106 -13.98 23.23 14.70
C GLY A 106 -15.49 23.08 14.50
N PRO A 107 -15.94 22.23 13.56
CA PRO A 107 -17.35 21.92 13.36
C PRO A 107 -17.94 21.33 14.64
N ASN A 108 -18.97 22.01 15.20
CA ASN A 108 -19.62 21.65 16.48
C ASN A 108 -21.13 21.77 16.49
N ARG A 109 -21.76 22.26 15.39
CA ARG A 109 -23.20 22.59 15.38
C ARG A 109 -24.10 21.51 14.79
N VAL A 110 -23.59 20.72 13.82
CA VAL A 110 -24.39 19.70 13.13
C VAL A 110 -24.19 18.35 13.80
N GLY A 111 -25.13 17.96 14.66
CA GLY A 111 -25.07 16.76 15.49
C GLY A 111 -24.08 16.86 16.67
N PRO A 112 -23.95 15.79 17.47
CA PRO A 112 -23.03 15.76 18.60
C PRO A 112 -21.59 15.97 18.11
N PHE A 113 -20.87 16.94 18.66
CA PHE A 113 -19.49 17.29 18.31
C PHE A 113 -19.25 17.56 16.82
N GLY A 114 -20.31 17.89 16.04
CA GLY A 114 -20.20 18.14 14.61
C GLY A 114 -20.00 16.88 13.74
N LEU A 115 -20.27 15.69 14.27
CA LEU A 115 -20.08 14.42 13.54
C LEU A 115 -20.99 14.29 12.31
N LEU A 116 -22.19 14.90 12.33
CA LEU A 116 -23.10 14.88 11.18
C LEU A 116 -22.77 15.95 10.12
N GLN A 117 -21.75 16.78 10.36
CA GLN A 117 -21.31 17.80 9.38
C GLN A 117 -20.93 17.17 8.04
N LEU A 118 -20.37 15.96 8.06
CA LEU A 118 -19.98 15.22 6.87
C LEU A 118 -21.18 14.86 5.98
N ALA A 119 -22.27 14.41 6.61
CA ALA A 119 -23.50 14.10 5.90
C ALA A 119 -24.11 15.38 5.30
N ALA A 120 -24.11 16.48 6.05
CA ALA A 120 -24.59 17.78 5.56
C ALA A 120 -23.76 18.30 4.38
N ASP A 121 -22.43 18.19 4.45
CA ASP A 121 -21.52 18.58 3.36
C ASP A 121 -21.71 17.67 2.14
N GLY A 122 -21.86 16.36 2.32
CA GLY A 122 -22.12 15.39 1.25
C GLY A 122 -23.45 15.68 0.52
N ILE A 123 -24.53 15.88 1.28
CA ILE A 123 -25.84 16.23 0.71
C ILE A 123 -25.77 17.54 -0.07
N LYS A 124 -25.17 18.59 0.54
CA LYS A 124 -25.00 19.87 -0.14
C LYS A 124 -24.27 19.74 -1.47
N LEU A 125 -23.19 18.97 -1.54
CA LEU A 125 -22.37 18.80 -2.74
C LEU A 125 -23.03 17.88 -3.78
N ALA A 126 -23.86 16.91 -3.33
CA ALA A 126 -24.65 16.05 -4.22
C ALA A 126 -25.73 16.84 -4.96
N PHE A 127 -26.39 17.78 -4.28
CA PHE A 127 -27.43 18.62 -4.88
C PHE A 127 -26.89 19.91 -5.53
N LYS A 128 -25.57 20.18 -5.40
CA LYS A 128 -24.95 21.32 -6.06
C LYS A 128 -24.90 21.10 -7.57
N GLU A 129 -25.28 22.11 -8.34
CA GLU A 129 -25.22 22.08 -9.79
C GLU A 129 -23.81 21.74 -10.28
N SER A 130 -23.71 20.76 -11.16
CA SER A 130 -22.46 20.33 -11.79
C SER A 130 -22.32 21.03 -13.15
N PHE A 131 -21.65 22.16 -13.15
CA PHE A 131 -21.37 22.89 -14.38
C PHE A 131 -20.33 22.16 -15.22
N VAL A 132 -20.54 22.15 -16.55
CA VAL A 132 -19.57 21.64 -17.53
C VAL A 132 -19.32 22.76 -18.54
N PRO A 133 -18.11 23.31 -18.62
CA PRO A 133 -17.78 24.38 -19.57
C PRO A 133 -18.02 23.94 -21.01
N GLY A 134 -18.55 24.84 -21.85
CA GLY A 134 -19.00 24.49 -23.20
C GLY A 134 -17.90 24.04 -24.19
N LYS A 135 -16.64 24.35 -23.88
CA LYS A 135 -15.48 24.03 -24.75
C LYS A 135 -14.66 22.83 -24.22
N THR A 136 -15.16 22.11 -23.20
CA THR A 136 -14.47 20.93 -22.61
C THR A 136 -14.72 19.68 -23.42
N ASP A 137 -13.75 18.75 -23.42
CA ASP A 137 -13.98 17.38 -23.84
C ASP A 137 -14.75 16.64 -22.73
N LYS A 138 -16.05 16.44 -22.96
CA LYS A 138 -16.97 15.90 -21.96
C LYS A 138 -16.59 14.49 -21.50
N VAL A 139 -16.05 13.65 -22.39
CA VAL A 139 -15.66 12.27 -22.08
C VAL A 139 -14.46 12.27 -21.13
N LEU A 140 -13.40 12.97 -21.51
CA LEU A 140 -12.19 13.06 -20.68
C LEU A 140 -12.47 13.80 -19.37
N TYR A 141 -13.35 14.79 -19.39
CA TYR A 141 -13.73 15.57 -18.21
C TYR A 141 -14.45 14.73 -17.12
N VAL A 142 -15.24 13.72 -17.52
CA VAL A 142 -15.88 12.80 -16.58
C VAL A 142 -14.95 11.62 -16.24
N LEU A 143 -14.18 11.16 -17.20
CA LEU A 143 -13.28 10.00 -17.02
C LEU A 143 -12.17 10.30 -16.00
N ALA A 144 -11.61 11.52 -16.02
CA ALA A 144 -10.49 11.89 -15.16
C ALA A 144 -10.79 11.73 -13.65
N PRO A 145 -11.84 12.33 -13.05
CA PRO A 145 -12.15 12.09 -11.65
C PRO A 145 -12.55 10.63 -11.34
N THR A 146 -13.13 9.91 -12.32
CA THR A 146 -13.48 8.50 -12.17
C THR A 146 -12.22 7.64 -12.06
N ILE A 147 -11.17 7.90 -12.86
CA ILE A 147 -9.87 7.23 -12.75
C ILE A 147 -9.25 7.52 -11.39
N ALA A 148 -9.24 8.78 -10.92
CA ALA A 148 -8.67 9.15 -9.64
C ALA A 148 -9.29 8.35 -8.48
N VAL A 149 -10.61 8.33 -8.39
CA VAL A 149 -11.34 7.58 -7.36
C VAL A 149 -11.14 6.08 -7.52
N GLY A 150 -11.26 5.56 -8.74
CA GLY A 150 -11.10 4.13 -9.02
C GLY A 150 -9.72 3.62 -8.62
N ALA A 151 -8.66 4.36 -8.95
CA ALA A 151 -7.30 4.05 -8.56
C ALA A 151 -7.14 4.06 -7.03
N ALA A 152 -7.60 5.11 -6.35
CA ALA A 152 -7.48 5.24 -4.91
C ALA A 152 -8.14 4.07 -4.16
N PHE A 153 -9.34 3.64 -4.58
CA PHE A 153 -10.03 2.51 -3.96
C PHE A 153 -9.44 1.15 -4.32
N LEU A 154 -8.95 0.98 -5.55
CA LEU A 154 -8.37 -0.31 -6.00
C LEU A 154 -7.14 -0.70 -5.18
N ALA A 155 -6.35 0.26 -4.72
CA ALA A 155 -5.21 0.02 -3.84
C ALA A 155 -5.62 -0.71 -2.54
N TRP A 156 -6.82 -0.45 -2.01
CA TRP A 156 -7.32 -1.06 -0.77
C TRP A 156 -7.68 -2.54 -0.90
N ALA A 157 -7.86 -3.06 -2.11
CA ALA A 157 -8.11 -4.49 -2.31
C ALA A 157 -6.95 -5.38 -1.82
N VAL A 158 -5.72 -4.83 -1.79
CA VAL A 158 -4.49 -5.57 -1.46
C VAL A 158 -3.95 -5.23 -0.07
N ILE A 159 -4.38 -4.12 0.53
CA ILE A 159 -3.88 -3.65 1.82
C ILE A 159 -4.50 -4.49 2.95
N PRO A 160 -3.70 -5.25 3.72
CA PRO A 160 -4.19 -6.02 4.85
C PRO A 160 -4.45 -5.09 6.04
N ILE A 161 -5.67 -5.15 6.60
CA ILE A 161 -6.07 -4.33 7.75
C ILE A 161 -5.70 -5.01 9.08
N GLY A 162 -5.60 -6.35 9.08
CA GLY A 162 -5.24 -7.09 10.28
C GLY A 162 -5.85 -8.49 10.36
N LEU A 163 -5.65 -9.11 11.51
CA LEU A 163 -6.19 -10.41 11.89
C LEU A 163 -7.11 -10.22 13.09
N TRP A 164 -8.23 -10.93 13.14
CA TRP A 164 -9.08 -11.05 14.32
C TRP A 164 -9.40 -12.52 14.56
N GLY A 165 -8.73 -13.12 15.51
CA GLY A 165 -8.75 -14.57 15.65
C GLY A 165 -8.21 -15.25 14.38
N ASN A 166 -9.01 -16.11 13.77
CA ASN A 166 -8.67 -16.78 12.52
C ASN A 166 -9.16 -16.03 11.27
N ALA A 167 -9.89 -14.91 11.44
CA ALA A 167 -10.38 -14.12 10.33
C ALA A 167 -9.30 -13.15 9.80
N GLN A 168 -9.16 -13.13 8.48
CA GLN A 168 -8.22 -12.27 7.76
C GLN A 168 -9.01 -11.16 7.07
N TYR A 169 -8.59 -9.91 7.28
CA TYR A 169 -9.26 -8.73 6.74
C TYR A 169 -8.48 -8.12 5.57
N TRP A 170 -8.45 -8.85 4.45
CA TRP A 170 -8.00 -8.38 3.14
C TRP A 170 -8.76 -9.14 2.04
N ILE A 171 -8.88 -8.53 0.87
CA ILE A 171 -9.61 -9.13 -0.26
C ILE A 171 -8.67 -10.00 -1.09
N ALA A 172 -7.49 -9.48 -1.42
CA ALA A 172 -6.53 -10.16 -2.27
C ALA A 172 -5.14 -10.21 -1.61
N ASP A 173 -4.60 -11.42 -1.45
CA ASP A 173 -3.23 -11.63 -0.99
C ASP A 173 -2.32 -11.90 -2.20
N VAL A 174 -1.71 -10.85 -2.71
CA VAL A 174 -0.89 -10.88 -3.93
C VAL A 174 0.59 -10.87 -3.56
N ASN A 175 1.38 -11.75 -4.19
CA ASN A 175 2.83 -11.87 -3.91
C ASN A 175 3.61 -10.58 -4.21
N VAL A 176 3.12 -9.76 -5.13
CA VAL A 176 3.69 -8.46 -5.51
C VAL A 176 2.79 -7.30 -5.06
N GLY A 177 2.13 -7.45 -3.90
CA GLY A 177 1.10 -6.52 -3.43
C GLY A 177 1.53 -5.07 -3.42
N ILE A 178 2.75 -4.78 -2.97
CA ILE A 178 3.26 -3.41 -2.93
C ILE A 178 3.46 -2.80 -4.33
N LEU A 179 3.93 -3.59 -5.30
CA LEU A 179 4.08 -3.11 -6.68
C LEU A 179 2.73 -2.82 -7.32
N LEU A 180 1.70 -3.60 -6.99
CA LEU A 180 0.34 -3.33 -7.45
C LEU A 180 -0.19 -2.02 -6.86
N VAL A 181 0.06 -1.74 -5.58
CA VAL A 181 -0.33 -0.46 -4.97
C VAL A 181 0.35 0.71 -5.69
N PHE A 182 1.65 0.64 -5.98
CA PHE A 182 2.35 1.68 -6.74
C PHE A 182 1.84 1.82 -8.17
N ALA A 183 1.63 0.71 -8.89
CA ALA A 183 1.10 0.76 -10.25
C ALA A 183 -0.29 1.41 -10.31
N VAL A 184 -1.10 1.20 -9.29
CA VAL A 184 -2.43 1.79 -9.19
C VAL A 184 -2.34 3.27 -8.77
N SER A 185 -1.44 3.63 -7.84
CA SER A 185 -1.25 5.05 -7.45
C SER A 185 -0.77 5.91 -8.62
N SER A 186 0.09 5.35 -9.50
CA SER A 186 0.56 6.05 -10.72
C SER A 186 -0.58 6.44 -11.66
N LEU A 187 -1.72 5.73 -11.64
CA LEU A 187 -2.89 6.11 -12.44
C LEU A 187 -3.46 7.48 -12.04
N ASN A 188 -3.24 7.90 -10.79
CA ASN A 188 -3.68 9.22 -10.33
C ASN A 188 -2.99 10.37 -11.09
N VAL A 189 -1.74 10.17 -11.52
CA VAL A 189 -1.02 11.15 -12.36
C VAL A 189 -1.78 11.40 -13.66
N TYR A 190 -2.23 10.31 -14.32
CA TYR A 190 -3.02 10.43 -15.56
C TYR A 190 -4.36 11.13 -15.30
N ALA A 191 -5.03 10.82 -14.18
CA ALA A 191 -6.29 11.48 -13.82
C ALA A 191 -6.13 13.00 -13.70
N ILE A 192 -5.04 13.48 -13.09
CA ILE A 192 -4.76 14.91 -12.93
C ILE A 192 -4.41 15.57 -14.26
N VAL A 193 -3.56 14.95 -15.09
CA VAL A 193 -3.19 15.49 -16.40
C VAL A 193 -4.39 15.56 -17.34
N ILE A 194 -5.17 14.48 -17.43
CA ILE A 194 -6.38 14.42 -18.25
C ILE A 194 -7.40 15.45 -17.76
N GLY A 195 -7.55 15.61 -16.44
CA GLY A 195 -8.43 16.61 -15.83
C GLY A 195 -8.05 18.04 -16.19
N GLY A 196 -6.76 18.36 -16.11
CA GLY A 196 -6.22 19.65 -16.52
C GLY A 196 -6.39 19.92 -18.03
N TYR A 197 -6.12 18.91 -18.86
CA TYR A 197 -6.23 19.01 -20.32
C TYR A 197 -7.68 19.15 -20.78
N SER A 198 -8.59 18.30 -20.26
CA SER A 198 -10.00 18.27 -20.66
C SER A 198 -10.75 19.58 -20.35
N SER A 199 -10.31 20.30 -19.33
CA SER A 199 -10.89 21.58 -18.88
C SER A 199 -10.75 22.72 -19.91
N ASN A 200 -9.91 22.56 -20.94
CA ASN A 200 -9.62 23.54 -21.96
C ASN A 200 -9.28 24.96 -21.43
N ASN A 201 -8.64 25.00 -20.27
CA ASN A 201 -8.17 26.19 -19.60
C ASN A 201 -6.66 26.12 -19.41
N LYS A 202 -5.92 27.15 -19.79
CA LYS A 202 -4.46 27.20 -19.69
C LYS A 202 -3.96 27.12 -18.24
N TYR A 203 -4.68 27.68 -17.27
CA TYR A 203 -4.32 27.60 -15.86
C TYR A 203 -4.53 26.16 -15.32
N SER A 204 -5.62 25.53 -15.71
CA SER A 204 -5.93 24.15 -15.37
C SER A 204 -4.88 23.17 -15.94
N LEU A 205 -4.50 23.36 -17.21
CA LEU A 205 -3.45 22.55 -17.84
C LEU A 205 -2.08 22.74 -17.18
N LEU A 206 -1.68 23.99 -16.90
CA LEU A 206 -0.41 24.26 -16.21
C LEU A 206 -0.40 23.69 -14.79
N GLY A 207 -1.52 23.79 -14.06
CA GLY A 207 -1.68 23.16 -12.75
C GLY A 207 -1.53 21.64 -12.81
N GLY A 208 -2.22 21.00 -13.76
CA GLY A 208 -2.13 19.56 -14.00
C GLY A 208 -0.70 19.09 -14.33
N LEU A 209 0.02 19.80 -15.20
CA LEU A 209 1.40 19.47 -15.55
C LEU A 209 2.38 19.66 -14.37
N ARG A 210 2.22 20.71 -13.57
CA ARG A 210 3.01 20.92 -12.36
C ARG A 210 2.79 19.80 -11.33
N SER A 211 1.53 19.41 -11.12
CA SER A 211 1.16 18.32 -10.25
C SER A 211 1.74 16.98 -10.73
N ALA A 212 1.61 16.68 -12.02
CA ALA A 212 2.17 15.46 -12.59
C ALA A 212 3.70 15.39 -12.44
N ALA A 213 4.40 16.49 -12.70
CA ALA A 213 5.85 16.54 -12.52
C ALA A 213 6.26 16.32 -11.05
N GLN A 214 5.50 16.86 -10.09
CA GLN A 214 5.70 16.62 -8.66
C GLN A 214 5.48 15.13 -8.34
N LEU A 215 4.32 14.57 -8.66
CA LEU A 215 3.95 13.19 -8.36
C LEU A 215 4.99 12.20 -8.90
N ILE A 216 5.35 12.27 -10.17
CA ILE A 216 6.34 11.38 -10.80
C ILE A 216 7.70 11.48 -10.09
N SER A 217 8.14 12.70 -9.75
CA SER A 217 9.43 12.91 -9.11
C SER A 217 9.50 12.31 -7.71
N TYR A 218 8.43 12.43 -6.94
CA TYR A 218 8.39 11.93 -5.57
C TYR A 218 8.03 10.45 -5.47
N GLU A 219 7.26 9.91 -6.42
CA GLU A 219 6.99 8.47 -6.54
C GLU A 219 8.28 7.66 -6.70
N MET A 220 9.25 8.16 -7.49
CA MET A 220 10.57 7.52 -7.61
C MET A 220 11.32 7.49 -6.27
N ALA A 221 11.35 8.60 -5.53
CA ALA A 221 12.02 8.66 -4.23
C ALA A 221 11.31 7.77 -3.20
N LEU A 222 9.98 7.74 -3.22
CA LEU A 222 9.14 6.91 -2.35
C LEU A 222 9.38 5.42 -2.62
N GLY A 223 9.35 4.99 -3.88
CA GLY A 223 9.64 3.60 -4.25
C GLY A 223 11.02 3.16 -3.80
N LEU A 224 12.07 3.96 -4.07
CA LEU A 224 13.44 3.67 -3.64
C LEU A 224 13.61 3.65 -2.12
N SER A 225 12.86 4.44 -1.38
CA SER A 225 12.91 4.46 0.09
C SER A 225 12.50 3.13 0.72
N LEU A 226 11.66 2.34 0.02
CA LEU A 226 11.16 1.06 0.49
C LEU A 226 12.04 -0.13 0.07
N VAL A 227 12.91 0.04 -0.91
CA VAL A 227 13.79 -1.05 -1.38
C VAL A 227 14.60 -1.68 -0.23
N PRO A 228 15.23 -0.91 0.69
CA PRO A 228 15.91 -1.47 1.85
C PRO A 228 15.03 -2.39 2.71
N THR A 229 13.76 -2.02 2.90
CA THR A 229 12.80 -2.84 3.64
C THR A 229 12.54 -4.17 2.92
N PHE A 230 12.39 -4.15 1.60
CA PHE A 230 12.19 -5.37 0.80
C PHE A 230 13.44 -6.25 0.78
N MET A 231 14.61 -5.67 0.75
CA MET A 231 15.89 -6.40 0.80
C MET A 231 16.05 -7.15 2.13
N ILE A 232 15.66 -6.53 3.25
CA ILE A 232 15.73 -7.15 4.59
C ILE A 232 14.71 -8.27 4.72
N VAL A 233 13.46 -8.05 4.27
CA VAL A 233 12.37 -9.02 4.41
C VAL A 233 12.44 -10.14 3.38
N GLY A 234 12.97 -9.87 2.19
CA GLY A 234 13.04 -10.82 1.07
C GLY A 234 11.71 -11.11 0.39
N SER A 235 10.67 -10.27 0.63
CA SER A 235 9.33 -10.42 0.05
C SER A 235 8.73 -9.07 -0.34
N LEU A 236 7.90 -9.07 -1.40
CA LEU A 236 7.09 -7.92 -1.83
C LEU A 236 5.62 -8.04 -1.39
N ARG A 237 5.29 -9.10 -0.66
CA ARG A 237 3.97 -9.35 -0.12
C ARG A 237 3.78 -8.51 1.14
N LEU A 238 2.74 -7.69 1.18
CA LEU A 238 2.46 -6.78 2.30
C LEU A 238 2.29 -7.51 3.64
N ARG A 239 1.73 -8.71 3.60
CA ARG A 239 1.58 -9.56 4.78
C ARG A 239 2.91 -9.98 5.36
N ASP A 240 3.82 -10.51 4.53
CA ASP A 240 5.13 -11.02 4.97
C ASP A 240 5.95 -9.89 5.61
N ILE A 241 5.80 -8.66 5.09
CA ILE A 241 6.47 -7.48 5.64
C ILE A 241 5.88 -7.09 7.00
N ALA A 242 4.54 -7.13 7.13
CA ALA A 242 3.87 -6.80 8.38
C ALA A 242 4.09 -7.85 9.48
N GLU A 243 4.25 -9.14 9.10
CA GLU A 243 4.50 -10.27 9.99
C GLU A 243 6.00 -10.55 10.20
N TYR A 244 6.88 -9.69 9.69
CA TYR A 244 8.32 -9.89 9.78
C TYR A 244 8.78 -9.93 11.24
N THR A 245 9.44 -11.04 11.61
CA THR A 245 9.99 -11.27 12.93
C THR A 245 11.49 -11.42 12.86
N VAL A 246 12.19 -10.82 13.80
CA VAL A 246 13.65 -10.95 13.92
C VAL A 246 13.98 -11.91 15.06
N HIS A 247 14.90 -12.83 14.79
CA HIS A 247 15.49 -13.70 15.80
C HIS A 247 16.83 -13.09 16.24
N TRP A 248 16.86 -12.50 17.43
CA TRP A 248 18.09 -11.93 17.97
C TRP A 248 18.40 -12.55 19.33
N GLY A 249 19.23 -13.57 19.33
CA GLY A 249 19.53 -14.35 20.52
C GLY A 249 18.27 -15.00 21.12
N PRO A 250 17.98 -14.79 22.41
CA PRO A 250 16.78 -15.34 23.03
C PRO A 250 15.49 -14.61 22.64
N TYR A 251 15.58 -13.46 21.96
CA TYR A 251 14.42 -12.68 21.54
C TYR A 251 13.93 -13.14 20.18
N THR A 252 12.66 -13.56 20.13
CA THR A 252 11.94 -13.86 18.90
C THR A 252 10.64 -13.08 18.91
N GLY A 253 10.53 -12.06 18.09
CA GLY A 253 9.32 -11.24 18.06
C GLY A 253 9.31 -10.24 16.92
N PRO A 254 8.17 -9.60 16.66
CA PRO A 254 8.08 -8.56 15.65
C PRO A 254 8.91 -7.35 16.08
N ILE A 255 9.86 -6.96 15.22
CA ILE A 255 10.60 -5.71 15.38
C ILE A 255 10.09 -4.72 14.36
N PRO A 256 9.78 -3.47 14.77
CA PRO A 256 9.45 -2.42 13.82
C PRO A 256 10.62 -2.18 12.86
N LEU A 257 10.38 -2.33 11.55
CA LEU A 257 11.41 -2.16 10.53
C LEU A 257 12.00 -0.75 10.47
N ILE A 258 11.33 0.24 11.08
CA ILE A 258 11.86 1.59 11.25
C ILE A 258 13.21 1.61 11.99
N LEU A 259 13.45 0.65 12.89
CA LEU A 259 14.73 0.55 13.61
C LEU A 259 15.87 0.08 12.70
N LEU A 260 15.56 -0.70 11.67
CA LEU A 260 16.51 -1.21 10.70
C LEU A 260 16.68 -0.26 9.50
N THR A 261 15.64 0.50 9.15
CA THR A 261 15.62 1.39 7.97
C THR A 261 15.15 2.82 8.32
N PRO A 262 15.77 3.50 9.30
CA PRO A 262 15.31 4.83 9.74
C PRO A 262 15.43 5.90 8.65
N ILE A 263 16.49 5.85 7.83
CA ILE A 263 16.70 6.78 6.71
C ILE A 263 15.62 6.55 5.66
N GLY A 264 15.31 5.30 5.33
CA GLY A 264 14.23 4.94 4.41
C GLY A 264 12.88 5.48 4.88
N PHE A 265 12.59 5.39 6.18
CA PHE A 265 11.37 5.93 6.76
C PHE A 265 11.27 7.47 6.62
N VAL A 266 12.34 8.20 6.90
CA VAL A 266 12.34 9.68 6.76
C VAL A 266 12.10 10.08 5.31
N ILE A 267 12.78 9.44 4.35
CA ILE A 267 12.57 9.70 2.92
C ILE A 267 11.12 9.36 2.54
N TYR A 268 10.62 8.23 3.01
CA TYR A 268 9.25 7.78 2.77
C TYR A 268 8.23 8.84 3.22
N ILE A 269 8.30 9.34 4.46
CA ILE A 269 7.34 10.32 4.98
C ILE A 269 7.37 11.61 4.16
N ILE A 270 8.55 12.13 3.82
CA ILE A 270 8.66 13.35 3.03
C ILE A 270 8.07 13.14 1.63
N ALA A 271 8.42 12.05 0.97
CA ALA A 271 7.92 11.70 -0.36
C ALA A 271 6.40 11.45 -0.35
N ALA A 272 5.90 10.79 0.66
CA ALA A 272 4.48 10.48 0.86
C ALA A 272 3.61 11.74 1.00
N VAL A 273 4.07 12.72 1.79
CA VAL A 273 3.37 14.03 1.91
C VAL A 273 3.36 14.76 0.58
N ALA A 274 4.43 14.68 -0.21
CA ALA A 274 4.52 15.30 -1.52
C ALA A 274 3.66 14.58 -2.58
N GLU A 275 3.54 13.26 -2.51
CA GLU A 275 2.70 12.45 -3.40
C GLU A 275 1.20 12.70 -3.17
N THR A 276 0.81 12.95 -1.93
CA THR A 276 -0.59 13.27 -1.61
C THR A 276 -0.96 14.73 -1.85
N ASN A 277 -0.08 15.53 -2.47
CA ASN A 277 -0.29 16.96 -2.75
C ASN A 277 -0.71 17.79 -1.53
N ARG A 278 -0.30 17.38 -0.33
CA ARG A 278 -0.65 18.07 0.93
C ARG A 278 0.41 19.10 1.33
N ALA A 279 -0.02 20.16 1.99
CA ALA A 279 0.91 21.14 2.55
C ALA A 279 1.98 20.45 3.43
N PRO A 280 3.28 20.81 3.29
CA PRO A 280 3.83 22.01 2.61
C PRO A 280 3.99 21.91 1.08
N PHE A 281 3.64 20.79 0.45
CA PHE A 281 3.88 20.51 -0.97
C PHE A 281 2.60 20.68 -1.85
N ASP A 282 1.63 21.44 -1.37
CA ASP A 282 0.34 21.70 -2.02
C ASP A 282 0.46 22.75 -3.13
N LEU A 283 1.14 22.39 -4.21
CA LEU A 283 1.35 23.24 -5.37
C LEU A 283 0.24 23.15 -6.44
N PRO A 284 -0.46 22.00 -6.58
CA PRO A 284 -1.52 21.88 -7.57
C PRO A 284 -2.72 22.80 -7.31
N GLU A 285 -3.03 23.03 -6.03
CA GLU A 285 -4.13 23.88 -5.56
C GLU A 285 -3.72 25.34 -5.34
N ALA A 286 -2.47 25.73 -5.72
CA ALA A 286 -1.92 27.06 -5.45
C ALA A 286 -2.89 28.20 -5.85
N GLU A 287 -3.90 28.47 -5.02
CA GLU A 287 -4.94 29.49 -5.26
C GLU A 287 -4.34 30.86 -5.57
N GLN A 288 -3.18 31.17 -4.98
CA GLN A 288 -2.48 32.44 -5.19
C GLN A 288 -1.77 32.52 -6.55
N GLU A 289 -1.44 31.39 -7.19
CA GLU A 289 -0.70 31.36 -8.45
C GLU A 289 -1.55 30.90 -9.65
N LEU A 290 -2.43 29.92 -9.46
CA LEU A 290 -3.16 29.21 -10.52
C LEU A 290 -4.68 29.13 -10.29
N ILE A 291 -5.24 29.95 -9.40
CA ILE A 291 -6.69 30.07 -9.08
C ILE A 291 -7.29 28.82 -8.43
N GLY A 292 -6.83 27.65 -8.69
CA GLY A 292 -7.30 26.35 -8.19
C GLY A 292 -6.68 25.20 -9.01
N GLY A 293 -5.67 25.53 -9.82
CA GLY A 293 -4.93 24.57 -10.61
C GLY A 293 -5.83 23.73 -11.51
N PHE A 294 -5.63 22.41 -11.54
CA PHE A 294 -6.40 21.50 -12.38
C PHE A 294 -7.88 21.37 -11.96
N LEU A 295 -8.23 21.78 -10.74
CA LEU A 295 -9.60 21.74 -10.21
C LEU A 295 -10.44 22.96 -10.55
N THR A 296 -9.86 23.97 -11.20
CA THR A 296 -10.50 25.28 -11.44
C THR A 296 -11.88 25.17 -12.11
N GLU A 297 -12.04 24.28 -13.08
CA GLU A 297 -13.29 24.11 -13.83
C GLU A 297 -14.22 23.04 -13.23
N TYR A 298 -13.75 22.27 -12.25
CA TYR A 298 -14.53 21.22 -11.64
C TYR A 298 -15.45 21.74 -10.53
N SER A 299 -16.72 21.32 -10.53
CA SER A 299 -17.71 21.70 -9.53
C SER A 299 -18.59 20.51 -9.11
N GLY A 300 -19.31 20.69 -7.99
CA GLY A 300 -20.24 19.67 -7.49
C GLY A 300 -19.58 18.32 -7.22
N LEU A 301 -20.23 17.24 -7.60
CA LEU A 301 -19.77 15.87 -7.37
C LEU A 301 -18.40 15.55 -7.97
N LYS A 302 -18.08 16.10 -9.15
CA LYS A 302 -16.79 15.83 -9.82
C LYS A 302 -15.60 16.41 -9.05
N PHE A 303 -15.78 17.57 -8.44
CA PHE A 303 -14.81 18.16 -7.53
C PHE A 303 -14.63 17.28 -6.27
N VAL A 304 -15.73 16.80 -5.70
CA VAL A 304 -15.70 15.90 -4.54
C VAL A 304 -14.93 14.61 -4.84
N MET A 305 -15.07 14.06 -6.04
CA MET A 305 -14.37 12.84 -6.44
C MET A 305 -12.84 13.00 -6.35
N TYR A 306 -12.28 14.13 -6.80
CA TYR A 306 -10.85 14.38 -6.65
C TYR A 306 -10.42 14.51 -5.19
N TYR A 307 -11.16 15.28 -4.40
CA TYR A 307 -10.88 15.39 -2.95
C TYR A 307 -11.01 14.04 -2.25
N LEU A 308 -12.02 13.25 -2.59
CA LEU A 308 -12.19 11.91 -2.06
C LEU A 308 -10.97 11.03 -2.36
N ALA A 309 -10.51 11.03 -3.63
CA ALA A 309 -9.32 10.27 -4.03
C ALA A 309 -8.07 10.72 -3.27
N GLU A 310 -7.88 12.02 -3.07
CA GLU A 310 -6.76 12.58 -2.32
C GLU A 310 -6.76 12.12 -0.85
N TYR A 311 -7.90 12.19 -0.16
CA TYR A 311 -7.99 11.71 1.23
C TYR A 311 -7.86 10.21 1.34
N VAL A 312 -8.41 9.43 0.40
CA VAL A 312 -8.20 7.98 0.34
C VAL A 312 -6.71 7.67 0.17
N ASN A 313 -6.00 8.37 -0.74
CA ASN A 313 -4.56 8.19 -0.92
C ASN A 313 -3.78 8.56 0.35
N MET A 314 -4.16 9.62 1.07
CA MET A 314 -3.55 9.98 2.35
C MET A 314 -3.70 8.87 3.41
N ILE A 315 -4.87 8.24 3.48
CA ILE A 315 -5.11 7.09 4.36
C ILE A 315 -4.29 5.88 3.88
N THR A 316 -4.23 5.63 2.57
CA THR A 316 -3.45 4.54 1.94
C THR A 316 -1.97 4.64 2.29
N VAL A 317 -1.35 5.80 2.12
CA VAL A 317 0.07 6.00 2.43
C VAL A 317 0.32 5.91 3.93
N SER A 318 -0.60 6.38 4.77
CA SER A 318 -0.54 6.21 6.23
C SER A 318 -0.64 4.73 6.63
N ALA A 319 -1.49 3.96 5.97
CA ALA A 319 -1.62 2.52 6.16
C ALA A 319 -0.34 1.77 5.75
N LEU A 320 0.24 2.13 4.60
CA LEU A 320 1.53 1.58 4.15
C LEU A 320 2.66 1.91 5.13
N ALA A 321 2.73 3.14 5.66
CA ALA A 321 3.70 3.49 6.69
C ALA A 321 3.59 2.59 7.93
N ALA A 322 2.35 2.34 8.38
CA ALA A 322 2.09 1.47 9.52
C ALA A 322 2.48 0.00 9.24
N LEU A 323 2.20 -0.50 8.03
CA LEU A 323 2.53 -1.87 7.62
C LEU A 323 4.03 -2.08 7.44
N LEU A 324 4.68 -1.18 6.69
CA LEU A 324 6.05 -1.37 6.22
C LEU A 324 7.10 -1.02 7.27
N PHE A 325 6.83 -0.07 8.17
CA PHE A 325 7.83 0.40 9.13
C PHE A 325 7.48 0.10 10.58
N PHE A 326 6.20 -0.03 10.93
CA PHE A 326 5.76 -0.19 12.32
C PHE A 326 5.20 -1.58 12.63
N GLY A 327 5.47 -2.59 11.81
CA GLY A 327 5.05 -3.97 12.06
C GLY A 327 3.54 -4.15 11.98
N GLY A 328 2.88 -3.43 11.07
CA GLY A 328 1.46 -3.60 10.74
C GLY A 328 0.54 -3.55 11.96
N TRP A 329 -0.11 -4.67 12.21
CA TRP A 329 -1.13 -4.81 13.26
C TRP A 329 -0.58 -5.26 14.62
N TYR A 330 0.73 -5.46 14.78
CA TYR A 330 1.31 -5.86 16.07
C TYR A 330 1.51 -4.65 16.98
N LEU A 331 0.85 -4.67 18.15
CA LEU A 331 1.06 -3.75 19.27
C LEU A 331 0.73 -4.44 20.58
N TRP A 332 1.65 -5.15 21.14
CA TRP A 332 1.71 -5.96 22.37
C TRP A 332 0.38 -6.43 22.98
N VAL A 333 -0.50 -5.52 23.45
CA VAL A 333 -1.71 -5.86 24.22
C VAL A 333 -3.00 -5.53 23.47
N ILE A 334 -2.91 -4.75 22.40
CA ILE A 334 -4.08 -4.23 21.67
C ILE A 334 -4.49 -5.21 20.58
N PRO A 335 -5.79 -5.49 20.40
CA PRO A 335 -6.25 -6.33 19.29
C PRO A 335 -5.74 -5.80 17.93
N PRO A 336 -5.34 -6.70 17.01
CA PRO A 336 -4.61 -6.35 15.79
C PRO A 336 -5.22 -5.22 14.95
N VAL A 337 -6.53 -5.27 14.71
CA VAL A 337 -7.23 -4.26 13.91
C VAL A 337 -7.16 -2.86 14.56
N PHE A 338 -7.35 -2.79 15.89
CA PHE A 338 -7.27 -1.51 16.61
C PHE A 338 -5.83 -0.98 16.65
N ALA A 339 -4.84 -1.86 16.80
CA ALA A 339 -3.43 -1.49 16.76
C ALA A 339 -3.06 -0.85 15.40
N PHE A 340 -3.52 -1.44 14.30
CA PHE A 340 -3.35 -0.89 12.97
C PHE A 340 -4.03 0.47 12.82
N LEU A 341 -5.30 0.58 13.21
CA LEU A 341 -6.06 1.82 13.13
C LEU A 341 -5.42 2.96 13.94
N ILE A 342 -4.93 2.68 15.15
CA ILE A 342 -4.24 3.67 15.97
C ILE A 342 -3.00 4.21 15.25
N LYS A 343 -2.19 3.34 14.66
CA LYS A 343 -1.00 3.74 13.89
C LYS A 343 -1.39 4.62 12.69
N VAL A 344 -2.41 4.22 11.93
CA VAL A 344 -2.91 5.01 10.80
C VAL A 344 -3.39 6.39 11.27
N ILE A 345 -4.15 6.47 12.36
CA ILE A 345 -4.62 7.75 12.92
C ILE A 345 -3.45 8.63 13.37
N LEU A 346 -2.39 8.05 13.94
CA LEU A 346 -1.18 8.81 14.31
C LEU A 346 -0.49 9.41 13.07
N PHE A 347 -0.40 8.66 11.97
CA PHE A 347 0.14 9.20 10.72
C PHE A 347 -0.77 10.27 10.13
N LEU A 348 -2.09 10.08 10.13
CA LEU A 348 -3.03 11.12 9.70
C LEU A 348 -2.91 12.38 10.55
N PHE A 349 -2.73 12.24 11.86
CA PHE A 349 -2.45 13.38 12.74
C PHE A 349 -1.14 14.07 12.37
N LEU A 350 -0.09 13.33 12.04
CA LEU A 350 1.19 13.88 11.54
C LEU A 350 0.97 14.74 10.29
N TYR A 351 0.20 14.26 9.31
CA TYR A 351 -0.17 15.04 8.11
C TYR A 351 -0.86 16.36 8.46
N ILE A 352 -1.83 16.29 9.36
CA ILE A 352 -2.60 17.48 9.81
C ILE A 352 -1.67 18.46 10.55
N TRP A 353 -0.78 17.94 11.38
CA TRP A 353 0.19 18.75 12.12
C TRP A 353 1.18 19.44 11.17
N LEU A 354 1.73 18.72 10.20
CA LEU A 354 2.59 19.30 9.16
C LEU A 354 1.87 20.42 8.40
N ARG A 355 0.62 20.20 8.01
CA ARG A 355 -0.23 21.22 7.35
C ARG A 355 -0.43 22.46 8.22
N GLY A 356 -0.56 22.28 9.52
CA GLY A 356 -0.79 23.39 10.47
C GLY A 356 0.46 24.16 10.87
N THR A 357 1.68 23.64 10.60
CA THR A 357 2.94 24.20 11.11
C THR A 357 3.88 24.70 10.02
N PHE A 358 3.96 24.01 8.89
CA PHE A 358 4.92 24.35 7.84
C PHE A 358 4.31 25.33 6.82
N PRO A 359 5.10 26.35 6.40
CA PRO A 359 4.71 27.17 5.26
C PRO A 359 4.83 26.39 3.96
N ARG A 360 4.09 26.81 2.93
CA ARG A 360 4.16 26.22 1.58
C ARG A 360 5.54 26.43 0.97
N LEU A 361 6.06 25.39 0.32
CA LEU A 361 7.32 25.46 -0.43
C LEU A 361 7.07 25.93 -1.87
N ARG A 362 8.06 26.63 -2.43
CA ARG A 362 8.03 27.04 -3.82
C ARG A 362 8.36 25.87 -4.75
N TYR A 363 7.81 25.85 -5.97
CA TYR A 363 7.96 24.77 -6.94
C TYR A 363 9.42 24.38 -7.25
N ASP A 364 10.30 25.37 -7.44
CA ASP A 364 11.74 25.14 -7.69
C ASP A 364 12.46 24.49 -6.50
N MET A 365 12.11 24.89 -5.27
CA MET A 365 12.65 24.28 -4.05
C MET A 365 12.19 22.83 -3.92
N LEU A 366 10.92 22.58 -4.18
CA LEU A 366 10.33 21.25 -4.14
C LEU A 366 11.01 20.32 -5.14
N MET A 367 11.11 20.70 -6.41
CA MET A 367 11.77 19.88 -7.43
C MET A 367 13.27 19.66 -7.11
N ARG A 368 13.94 20.67 -6.55
CA ARG A 368 15.33 20.54 -6.11
C ARG A 368 15.46 19.55 -4.94
N LEU A 369 14.54 19.59 -3.98
CA LEU A 369 14.50 18.65 -2.85
C LEU A 369 14.33 17.22 -3.36
N GLY A 370 13.37 16.96 -4.27
CA GLY A 370 13.13 15.64 -4.83
C GLY A 370 14.36 15.09 -5.57
N TRP A 371 14.84 15.82 -6.58
CA TRP A 371 15.89 15.32 -7.48
C TRP A 371 17.31 15.39 -6.90
N LYS A 372 17.66 16.45 -6.16
CA LYS A 372 19.02 16.65 -5.62
C LYS A 372 19.17 16.21 -4.17
N GLY A 373 18.06 16.08 -3.43
CA GLY A 373 18.08 15.67 -2.05
C GLY A 373 17.61 14.22 -1.88
N LEU A 374 16.31 13.97 -2.03
CA LEU A 374 15.71 12.70 -1.67
C LEU A 374 16.15 11.53 -2.56
N LEU A 375 16.19 11.73 -3.89
CA LEU A 375 16.55 10.65 -4.82
C LEU A 375 17.99 10.15 -4.59
N PRO A 376 19.04 10.99 -4.55
CA PRO A 376 20.39 10.53 -4.26
C PRO A 376 20.52 9.89 -2.88
N LEU A 377 19.84 10.44 -1.87
CA LEU A 377 19.84 9.88 -0.52
C LEU A 377 19.16 8.50 -0.48
N ALA A 378 18.06 8.32 -1.21
CA ALA A 378 17.38 7.02 -1.33
C ALA A 378 18.29 5.98 -2.00
N VAL A 379 18.95 6.33 -3.11
CA VAL A 379 19.92 5.44 -3.78
C VAL A 379 21.07 5.08 -2.84
N ALA A 380 21.66 6.07 -2.16
CA ALA A 380 22.72 5.81 -1.19
C ALA A 380 22.27 4.88 -0.06
N ASN A 381 21.04 5.05 0.45
CA ASN A 381 20.46 4.18 1.48
C ASN A 381 20.30 2.73 0.99
N VAL A 382 19.90 2.53 -0.26
CA VAL A 382 19.81 1.18 -0.87
C VAL A 382 21.19 0.53 -0.94
N VAL A 383 22.20 1.25 -1.43
CA VAL A 383 23.57 0.74 -1.56
C VAL A 383 24.16 0.39 -0.19
N VAL A 384 24.01 1.27 0.79
CA VAL A 384 24.49 1.03 2.17
C VAL A 384 23.81 -0.20 2.76
N THR A 385 22.50 -0.33 2.62
CA THR A 385 21.77 -1.50 3.12
C THR A 385 22.23 -2.79 2.42
N ALA A 386 22.49 -2.75 1.10
CA ALA A 386 23.01 -3.89 0.37
C ALA A 386 24.39 -4.33 0.91
N ILE A 387 25.30 -3.38 1.14
CA ILE A 387 26.64 -3.66 1.70
C ILE A 387 26.52 -4.28 3.09
N ILE A 388 25.66 -3.73 3.96
CA ILE A 388 25.45 -4.25 5.31
C ILE A 388 24.91 -5.67 5.26
N LEU A 389 23.92 -5.95 4.39
CA LEU A 389 23.32 -7.28 4.26
C LEU A 389 24.35 -8.30 3.79
N VAL A 390 25.17 -7.97 2.80
CA VAL A 390 26.25 -8.84 2.33
C VAL A 390 27.29 -9.09 3.43
N ALA A 391 27.68 -8.06 4.20
CA ALA A 391 28.64 -8.20 5.30
C ALA A 391 28.10 -9.03 6.48
N VAL A 392 26.80 -9.06 6.70
CA VAL A 392 26.18 -9.83 7.79
C VAL A 392 25.88 -11.28 7.36
N GLN A 393 25.65 -11.52 6.06
CA GLN A 393 25.33 -12.85 5.51
C GLN A 393 26.58 -13.63 5.03
N GLY A 394 27.69 -12.95 4.77
CA GLY A 394 28.97 -13.54 4.36
C GLY A 394 29.86 -13.77 5.56
#